data_38eec25fff15d27eddd5c47b9018b223
#
_entry.id   38eec25fff15d27eddd5c47b9018b223
#
_cell.length_a   1.000
_cell.length_b   1.000
_cell.length_c   1.000
_cell.angle_alpha   90.00
_cell.angle_beta   90.00
_cell.angle_gamma   90.00
#
_symmetry.space_group_name_H-M   'P 1'
#
loop_
_entity.id
_entity.type
_entity.pdbx_description
1 polymer ?
#
loop_
_entity_poly.entity_id
_entity_poly.type
_entity_poly.pdbx_seq_one_letter_code
_entity_poly.pdbx_strand_id
1 'polypeptide(L)'
;MDFNNIYSQYFPFWNELSQTDIDFLIAHSSKVMFDKEQSVHDNTECSGLYIVKSGRLRLYMLSENGKEITLYRLSPGEICMLSASCVLQSITFDVYIDAEEPSECYMINGSTFHTLSEKVPSVKIFALETAVSRFSDVMWVMQQIVFMSMDKRIAIFLLDESQTNGSDIITLTHEQIARHLGIAREVISRMLKHFSSDGILEVSRKGILITNKAKLRSIAY
;
A
#
# COMPACT_ATOMS: atom_id res chain seq x y z
N MET A 1 -15.09 22.10 -2.89
CA MET A 1 -14.55 20.87 -3.53
C MET A 1 -15.76 20.01 -3.87
N ASP A 2 -15.85 19.47 -5.07
CA ASP A 2 -17.00 18.67 -5.48
C ASP A 2 -16.75 17.18 -5.17
N PHE A 3 -16.96 16.79 -3.92
CA PHE A 3 -16.85 15.40 -3.50
C PHE A 3 -17.84 14.46 -4.20
N ASN A 4 -19.00 14.98 -4.62
CA ASN A 4 -19.99 14.19 -5.33
C ASN A 4 -19.41 13.63 -6.64
N ASN A 5 -18.81 14.51 -7.45
CA ASN A 5 -18.16 14.11 -8.71
C ASN A 5 -16.93 13.20 -8.48
N ILE A 6 -16.22 13.42 -7.37
CA ILE A 6 -15.05 12.59 -7.03
C ILE A 6 -15.51 11.18 -6.65
N TYR A 7 -16.40 11.05 -5.69
CA TYR A 7 -16.80 9.74 -5.16
C TYR A 7 -17.59 8.89 -6.14
N SER A 8 -18.32 9.52 -7.06
CA SER A 8 -18.99 8.78 -8.16
C SER A 8 -18.03 8.02 -9.08
N GLN A 9 -16.75 8.40 -9.10
CA GLN A 9 -15.71 7.71 -9.87
C GLN A 9 -15.06 6.55 -9.12
N TYR A 10 -15.08 6.60 -7.79
CA TYR A 10 -14.41 5.61 -6.94
C TYR A 10 -15.36 4.57 -6.34
N PHE A 11 -16.63 4.94 -6.15
CA PHE A 11 -17.61 4.06 -5.50
C PHE A 11 -18.65 3.54 -6.49
N PRO A 12 -18.62 2.25 -6.84
CA PRO A 12 -19.57 1.66 -7.78
C PRO A 12 -21.03 1.75 -7.30
N PHE A 13 -21.22 1.82 -5.97
CA PHE A 13 -22.54 1.95 -5.34
C PHE A 13 -23.09 3.38 -5.32
N TRP A 14 -22.38 4.38 -5.84
CA TRP A 14 -22.72 5.80 -5.68
C TRP A 14 -24.14 6.13 -6.16
N ASN A 15 -24.55 5.56 -7.27
CA ASN A 15 -25.89 5.80 -7.85
C ASN A 15 -27.02 5.09 -7.11
N GLU A 16 -26.72 4.22 -6.14
CA GLU A 16 -27.70 3.53 -5.31
C GLU A 16 -27.98 4.28 -4.00
N LEU A 17 -27.19 5.30 -3.69
CA LEU A 17 -27.34 6.12 -2.49
C LEU A 17 -28.48 7.11 -2.64
N SER A 18 -29.23 7.31 -1.55
CA SER A 18 -30.16 8.44 -1.46
C SER A 18 -29.39 9.76 -1.37
N GLN A 19 -30.05 10.87 -1.75
CA GLN A 19 -29.42 12.20 -1.61
C GLN A 19 -29.01 12.49 -0.16
N THR A 20 -29.81 12.06 0.82
CA THR A 20 -29.49 12.21 2.24
C THR A 20 -28.21 11.44 2.62
N ASP A 21 -27.98 10.25 2.07
CA ASP A 21 -26.79 9.44 2.34
C ASP A 21 -25.54 10.05 1.68
N ILE A 22 -25.70 10.60 0.47
CA ILE A 22 -24.65 11.34 -0.23
C ILE A 22 -24.25 12.57 0.59
N ASP A 23 -25.22 13.39 1.01
CA ASP A 23 -24.96 14.59 1.81
C ASP A 23 -24.29 14.24 3.16
N PHE A 24 -24.74 13.15 3.80
CA PHE A 24 -24.15 12.66 5.04
C PHE A 24 -22.70 12.25 4.86
N LEU A 25 -22.37 11.50 3.79
CA LEU A 25 -21.01 11.08 3.49
C LEU A 25 -20.11 12.27 3.15
N ILE A 26 -20.58 13.20 2.34
CA ILE A 26 -19.83 14.40 1.95
C ILE A 26 -19.56 15.31 3.16
N ALA A 27 -20.54 15.49 4.05
CA ALA A 27 -20.38 16.31 5.25
C ALA A 27 -19.28 15.79 6.21
N HIS A 28 -18.98 14.50 6.15
CA HIS A 28 -17.95 13.84 6.98
C HIS A 28 -16.72 13.43 6.17
N SER A 29 -16.49 14.12 5.07
CA SER A 29 -15.33 13.92 4.21
C SER A 29 -14.41 15.13 4.25
N SER A 30 -13.12 14.86 4.12
CA SER A 30 -12.11 15.91 4.07
C SER A 30 -11.02 15.57 3.05
N LYS A 31 -10.33 16.61 2.61
CA LYS A 31 -9.08 16.48 1.88
C LYS A 31 -7.94 16.57 2.88
N VAL A 32 -7.03 15.61 2.84
CA VAL A 32 -5.85 15.56 3.71
C VAL A 32 -4.59 15.45 2.89
N MET A 33 -3.52 16.02 3.41
CA MET A 33 -2.20 15.98 2.77
C MET A 33 -1.20 15.41 3.78
N PHE A 34 -0.29 14.60 3.29
CA PHE A 34 0.77 14.00 4.08
C PHE A 34 2.11 14.29 3.41
N ASP A 35 3.06 14.71 4.22
CA ASP A 35 4.44 14.82 3.78
C ASP A 35 5.09 13.45 3.64
N LYS A 36 6.18 13.38 2.89
CA LYS A 36 6.97 12.15 2.79
C LYS A 36 7.40 11.66 4.17
N GLU A 37 7.24 10.34 4.40
CA GLU A 37 7.54 9.65 5.68
C GLU A 37 6.63 10.08 6.85
N GLN A 38 5.57 10.83 6.59
CA GLN A 38 4.56 11.15 7.60
C GLN A 38 3.67 9.93 7.84
N SER A 39 3.41 9.65 9.13
CA SER A 39 2.43 8.63 9.53
C SER A 39 1.01 9.09 9.19
N VAL A 40 0.27 8.22 8.54
CA VAL A 40 -1.13 8.38 8.16
C VAL A 40 -2.03 7.68 9.18
N HIS A 41 -1.56 6.54 9.70
CA HIS A 41 -2.26 5.73 10.69
C HIS A 41 -1.24 4.94 11.52
N ASP A 42 -1.37 5.03 12.84
CA ASP A 42 -0.46 4.42 13.82
C ASP A 42 -1.13 3.38 14.74
N ASN A 43 -2.29 2.87 14.32
CA ASN A 43 -3.09 1.87 15.05
C ASN A 43 -3.70 2.34 16.38
N THR A 44 -3.61 3.61 16.73
CA THR A 44 -4.18 4.12 18.00
C THR A 44 -5.67 4.38 17.92
N GLU A 45 -6.18 4.77 16.75
CA GLU A 45 -7.61 5.09 16.52
C GLU A 45 -8.05 4.74 15.09
N CYS A 46 -9.35 4.54 14.90
CA CYS A 46 -9.95 4.40 13.58
C CYS A 46 -9.86 5.74 12.83
N SER A 47 -8.90 5.87 11.93
CA SER A 47 -8.68 7.12 11.19
C SER A 47 -9.71 7.36 10.09
N GLY A 48 -10.32 6.30 9.53
CA GLY A 48 -11.27 6.39 8.43
C GLY A 48 -10.80 5.69 7.16
N LEU A 49 -11.57 5.84 6.10
CA LEU A 49 -11.26 5.36 4.77
C LEU A 49 -10.51 6.43 3.99
N TYR A 50 -9.40 6.06 3.35
CA TYR A 50 -8.63 6.97 2.50
C TYR A 50 -8.70 6.54 1.04
N ILE A 51 -8.93 7.50 0.15
CA ILE A 51 -8.78 7.35 -1.30
C ILE A 51 -7.53 8.14 -1.69
N VAL A 52 -6.54 7.47 -2.27
CA VAL A 52 -5.30 8.12 -2.72
C VAL A 52 -5.60 8.89 -4.01
N LYS A 53 -5.44 10.22 -3.98
CA LYS A 53 -5.56 11.07 -5.17
C LYS A 53 -4.23 11.22 -5.89
N SER A 54 -3.16 11.42 -5.14
CA SER A 54 -1.79 11.50 -5.65
C SER A 54 -0.81 11.06 -4.58
N GLY A 55 0.39 10.70 -4.99
CA GLY A 55 1.39 10.15 -4.10
C GLY A 55 1.22 8.63 -3.89
N ARG A 56 1.79 8.11 -2.81
CA ARG A 56 1.77 6.68 -2.49
C ARG A 56 1.73 6.45 -0.99
N LEU A 57 0.81 5.61 -0.54
CA LEU A 57 0.77 5.13 0.83
C LEU A 57 1.34 3.72 0.93
N ARG A 58 2.06 3.45 2.00
CA ARG A 58 2.63 2.15 2.32
C ARG A 58 1.95 1.59 3.57
N LEU A 59 1.39 0.40 3.47
CA LEU A 59 0.83 -0.33 4.60
C LEU A 59 1.82 -1.40 5.04
N TYR A 60 2.11 -1.45 6.33
CA TYR A 60 3.10 -2.36 6.86
C TYR A 60 2.74 -2.85 8.27
N MET A 61 3.35 -3.95 8.66
CA MET A 61 3.37 -4.44 10.03
C MET A 61 4.72 -4.11 10.66
N LEU A 62 4.69 -3.89 11.98
CA LEU A 62 5.86 -3.63 12.81
C LEU A 62 5.99 -4.72 13.87
N SER A 63 7.15 -5.36 13.94
CA SER A 63 7.43 -6.32 15.02
C SER A 63 7.88 -5.62 16.29
N GLU A 64 7.82 -6.32 17.43
CA GLU A 64 8.32 -5.83 18.72
C GLU A 64 9.79 -5.35 18.68
N ASN A 65 10.59 -5.92 17.79
CA ASN A 65 12.00 -5.56 17.59
C ASN A 65 12.21 -4.43 16.55
N GLY A 66 11.16 -3.75 16.14
CA GLY A 66 11.22 -2.65 15.18
C GLY A 66 11.44 -3.07 13.72
N LYS A 67 11.30 -4.36 13.38
CA LYS A 67 11.31 -4.80 11.99
C LYS A 67 9.98 -4.51 11.32
N GLU A 68 10.06 -3.88 10.15
CA GLU A 68 8.91 -3.62 9.31
C GLU A 68 8.81 -4.63 8.17
N ILE A 69 7.59 -4.92 7.76
CA ILE A 69 7.32 -5.61 6.49
C ILE A 69 6.15 -4.96 5.79
N THR A 70 6.35 -4.57 4.54
CA THR A 70 5.28 -4.01 3.72
C THR A 70 4.30 -5.11 3.31
N LEU A 71 3.03 -4.88 3.62
CA LEU A 71 1.93 -5.74 3.18
C LEU A 71 1.56 -5.42 1.72
N TYR A 72 1.30 -4.14 1.45
CA TYR A 72 1.04 -3.62 0.11
C TYR A 72 1.20 -2.09 0.10
N ARG A 73 1.15 -1.52 -1.09
CA ARG A 73 1.15 -0.07 -1.32
C ARG A 73 -0.12 0.33 -2.00
N LEU A 74 -0.50 1.59 -1.83
CA LEU A 74 -1.65 2.20 -2.49
C LEU A 74 -1.18 3.34 -3.37
N SER A 75 -1.51 3.24 -4.63
CA SER A 75 -1.26 4.22 -5.69
C SER A 75 -2.50 5.10 -5.93
N PRO A 76 -2.39 6.17 -6.74
CA PRO A 76 -3.54 6.99 -7.08
C PRO A 76 -4.71 6.18 -7.63
N GLY A 77 -5.91 6.44 -7.11
CA GLY A 77 -7.14 5.70 -7.43
C GLY A 77 -7.45 4.54 -6.49
N GLU A 78 -6.52 4.10 -5.66
CA GLU A 78 -6.73 3.00 -4.74
C GLU A 78 -7.26 3.47 -3.38
N ILE A 79 -7.96 2.56 -2.71
CA ILE A 79 -8.67 2.82 -1.46
C ILE A 79 -8.04 2.04 -0.31
N CYS A 80 -7.73 2.74 0.78
CA CYS A 80 -7.34 2.15 2.05
C CYS A 80 -8.57 1.93 2.92
N MET A 81 -8.89 0.66 3.17
CA MET A 81 -9.99 0.27 4.06
C MET A 81 -9.48 -0.19 5.45
N LEU A 82 -8.22 -0.60 5.56
CA LEU A 82 -7.68 -1.14 6.83
C LEU A 82 -7.52 -0.07 7.91
N SER A 83 -7.38 1.21 7.54
CA SER A 83 -7.43 2.34 8.47
C SER A 83 -8.82 2.59 9.08
N ALA A 84 -9.85 1.96 8.51
CA ALA A 84 -11.23 2.00 8.98
C ALA A 84 -11.59 0.72 9.76
N SER A 85 -10.82 0.38 10.80
CA SER A 85 -11.02 -0.79 11.65
C SER A 85 -12.44 -0.85 12.26
N CYS A 86 -13.08 0.30 12.42
CA CYS A 86 -14.48 0.39 12.85
C CYS A 86 -15.48 -0.17 11.81
N VAL A 87 -15.11 -0.26 10.53
CA VAL A 87 -15.93 -0.89 9.47
C VAL A 87 -15.71 -2.38 9.44
N LEU A 88 -14.47 -2.82 9.66
CA LEU A 88 -14.04 -4.21 9.63
C LEU A 88 -13.64 -4.65 11.04
N GLN A 89 -14.60 -4.78 11.94
CA GLN A 89 -14.40 -5.11 13.37
C GLN A 89 -13.65 -6.43 13.64
N SER A 90 -13.48 -7.25 12.61
CA SER A 90 -12.75 -8.53 12.70
C SER A 90 -11.23 -8.40 12.49
N ILE A 91 -10.70 -7.20 12.24
CA ILE A 91 -9.26 -6.99 12.12
C ILE A 91 -8.65 -6.99 13.52
N THR A 92 -7.79 -7.97 13.80
CA THR A 92 -7.18 -8.20 15.11
C THR A 92 -5.66 -7.99 15.11
N PHE A 93 -5.10 -7.46 14.04
CA PHE A 93 -3.67 -7.21 13.89
C PHE A 93 -3.39 -5.73 13.65
N ASP A 94 -2.25 -5.30 14.12
CA ASP A 94 -1.80 -3.91 14.01
C ASP A 94 -1.30 -3.61 12.60
N VAL A 95 -1.82 -2.53 12.02
CA VAL A 95 -1.41 -2.03 10.70
C VAL A 95 -0.99 -0.58 10.84
N TYR A 96 0.16 -0.27 10.27
CA TYR A 96 0.72 1.07 10.19
C TYR A 96 0.66 1.55 8.75
N ILE A 97 0.45 2.85 8.56
CA ILE A 97 0.36 3.47 7.24
C ILE A 97 1.21 4.73 7.23
N ASP A 98 2.18 4.78 6.31
CA ASP A 98 3.02 5.95 6.07
C ASP A 98 2.87 6.42 4.63
N ALA A 99 3.10 7.71 4.39
CA ALA A 99 3.23 8.27 3.06
C ALA A 99 4.67 8.06 2.55
N GLU A 100 4.86 7.30 1.48
CA GLU A 100 6.19 7.08 0.87
C GLU A 100 6.71 8.32 0.12
N GLU A 101 5.81 9.16 -0.32
CA GLU A 101 6.05 10.43 -1.00
C GLU A 101 4.96 11.43 -0.61
N PRO A 102 5.12 12.74 -0.91
CA PRO A 102 4.06 13.71 -0.63
C PRO A 102 2.74 13.25 -1.25
N SER A 103 1.74 13.04 -0.41
CA SER A 103 0.49 12.38 -0.81
C SER A 103 -0.72 13.24 -0.51
N GLU A 104 -1.66 13.27 -1.44
CA GLU A 104 -2.98 13.89 -1.27
C GLU A 104 -4.03 12.79 -1.24
N CYS A 105 -4.87 12.78 -0.20
CA CYS A 105 -5.93 11.81 -0.04
C CYS A 105 -7.28 12.48 0.22
N TYR A 106 -8.35 11.78 -0.15
CA TYR A 106 -9.69 12.06 0.35
C TYR A 106 -9.97 11.11 1.51
N MET A 107 -10.32 11.65 2.66
CA MET A 107 -10.65 10.88 3.86
C MET A 107 -12.15 10.91 4.09
N ILE A 108 -12.74 9.78 4.36
CA ILE A 108 -14.11 9.62 4.85
C ILE A 108 -14.02 9.09 6.28
N ASN A 109 -14.73 9.74 7.21
CA ASN A 109 -14.75 9.28 8.59
C ASN A 109 -15.26 7.84 8.68
N GLY A 110 -14.55 6.99 9.44
CA GLY A 110 -14.83 5.57 9.53
C GLY A 110 -16.20 5.24 10.11
N SER A 111 -16.67 5.97 11.14
CA SER A 111 -17.99 5.75 11.73
C SER A 111 -19.13 6.12 10.76
N THR A 112 -18.90 7.13 9.92
CA THR A 112 -19.84 7.52 8.85
C THR A 112 -19.96 6.43 7.82
N PHE A 113 -18.82 5.90 7.35
CA PHE A 113 -18.82 4.81 6.37
C PHE A 113 -19.41 3.52 6.95
N HIS A 114 -19.12 3.22 8.23
CA HIS A 114 -19.74 2.10 8.93
C HIS A 114 -21.27 2.22 8.99
N THR A 115 -21.78 3.37 9.44
CA THR A 115 -23.22 3.64 9.49
C THR A 115 -23.89 3.44 8.13
N LEU A 116 -23.24 3.89 7.06
CA LEU A 116 -23.74 3.73 5.72
C LEU A 116 -23.71 2.25 5.28
N SER A 117 -22.66 1.51 5.64
CA SER A 117 -22.53 0.09 5.32
C SER A 117 -23.58 -0.80 5.99
N GLU A 118 -24.05 -0.41 7.18
CA GLU A 118 -25.16 -1.13 7.86
C GLU A 118 -26.53 -0.80 7.25
N LYS A 119 -26.67 0.36 6.63
CA LYS A 119 -27.93 0.81 6.02
C LYS A 119 -28.06 0.39 4.56
N VAL A 120 -26.99 0.40 3.79
CA VAL A 120 -26.96 0.19 2.34
C VAL A 120 -26.14 -1.05 2.00
N PRO A 121 -26.78 -2.17 1.58
CA PRO A 121 -26.08 -3.43 1.34
C PRO A 121 -24.93 -3.36 0.32
N SER A 122 -25.06 -2.55 -0.73
CA SER A 122 -24.01 -2.39 -1.74
C SER A 122 -22.74 -1.73 -1.19
N VAL A 123 -22.88 -0.84 -0.19
CA VAL A 123 -21.73 -0.26 0.52
C VAL A 123 -20.99 -1.34 1.32
N LYS A 124 -21.74 -2.23 1.99
CA LYS A 124 -21.18 -3.36 2.74
C LYS A 124 -20.49 -4.36 1.82
N ILE A 125 -21.10 -4.68 0.70
CA ILE A 125 -20.51 -5.58 -0.31
C ILE A 125 -19.18 -4.98 -0.81
N PHE A 126 -19.17 -3.71 -1.18
CA PHE A 126 -17.95 -3.03 -1.60
C PHE A 126 -16.83 -3.08 -0.55
N ALA A 127 -17.16 -2.83 0.72
CA ALA A 127 -16.20 -2.93 1.82
C ALA A 127 -15.60 -4.34 1.93
N LEU A 128 -16.44 -5.38 1.86
CA LEU A 128 -16.01 -6.77 1.93
C LEU A 128 -15.18 -7.19 0.71
N GLU A 129 -15.57 -6.81 -0.50
CA GLU A 129 -14.80 -7.08 -1.72
C GLU A 129 -13.41 -6.41 -1.68
N THR A 130 -13.35 -5.16 -1.21
CA THR A 130 -12.09 -4.46 -1.00
C THR A 130 -11.22 -5.19 0.01
N ALA A 131 -11.79 -5.64 1.14
CA ALA A 131 -11.06 -6.40 2.15
C ALA A 131 -10.54 -7.75 1.61
N VAL A 132 -11.34 -8.47 0.82
CA VAL A 132 -10.93 -9.74 0.19
C VAL A 132 -9.79 -9.52 -0.81
N SER A 133 -9.84 -8.43 -1.59
CA SER A 133 -8.74 -8.07 -2.48
C SER A 133 -7.45 -7.83 -1.70
N ARG A 134 -7.49 -7.07 -0.61
CA ARG A 134 -6.32 -6.80 0.24
C ARG A 134 -5.83 -8.05 0.98
N PHE A 135 -6.72 -8.96 1.33
CA PHE A 135 -6.32 -10.27 1.86
C PHE A 135 -5.45 -11.05 0.86
N SER A 136 -5.79 -11.01 -0.42
CA SER A 136 -4.98 -11.64 -1.47
C SER A 136 -3.57 -11.03 -1.56
N ASP A 137 -3.44 -9.70 -1.44
CA ASP A 137 -2.13 -9.03 -1.41
C ASP A 137 -1.29 -9.51 -0.22
N VAL A 138 -1.90 -9.59 0.97
CA VAL A 138 -1.23 -10.09 2.19
C VAL A 138 -0.83 -11.56 2.05
N MET A 139 -1.70 -12.41 1.49
CA MET A 139 -1.39 -13.82 1.24
C MET A 139 -0.24 -13.99 0.25
N TRP A 140 -0.12 -13.12 -0.74
CA TRP A 140 1.03 -13.09 -1.64
C TRP A 140 2.34 -12.79 -0.89
N VAL A 141 2.34 -11.78 -0.01
CA VAL A 141 3.52 -11.48 0.84
C VAL A 141 3.86 -12.66 1.74
N MET A 142 2.86 -13.28 2.37
CA MET A 142 3.06 -14.48 3.20
C MET A 142 3.67 -15.63 2.39
N GLN A 143 3.17 -15.88 1.19
CA GLN A 143 3.73 -16.91 0.28
C GLN A 143 5.20 -16.63 -0.04
N GLN A 144 5.56 -15.39 -0.31
CA GLN A 144 6.95 -14.99 -0.54
C GLN A 144 7.84 -15.30 0.68
N ILE A 145 7.38 -14.96 1.89
CA ILE A 145 8.15 -15.14 3.12
C ILE A 145 8.38 -16.63 3.40
N VAL A 146 7.34 -17.44 3.25
CA VAL A 146 7.36 -18.87 3.65
C VAL A 146 8.07 -19.74 2.61
N PHE A 147 7.89 -19.46 1.32
CA PHE A 147 8.27 -20.41 0.27
C PHE A 147 9.33 -19.90 -0.69
N MET A 148 9.65 -18.60 -0.71
CA MET A 148 10.61 -18.07 -1.68
C MET A 148 11.96 -17.78 -1.05
N SER A 149 13.03 -18.06 -1.80
CA SER A 149 14.38 -17.68 -1.43
C SER A 149 14.58 -16.16 -1.43
N MET A 150 15.61 -15.67 -0.75
CA MET A 150 15.86 -14.22 -0.63
C MET A 150 16.18 -13.55 -1.95
N ASP A 151 16.96 -14.22 -2.81
CA ASP A 151 17.27 -13.76 -4.17
C ASP A 151 16.01 -13.58 -5.01
N LYS A 152 15.10 -14.56 -4.96
CA LYS A 152 13.80 -14.51 -5.64
C LYS A 152 12.96 -13.34 -5.16
N ARG A 153 12.81 -13.15 -3.84
CA ARG A 153 12.05 -12.04 -3.25
C ARG A 153 12.61 -10.68 -3.63
N ILE A 154 13.94 -10.51 -3.59
CA ILE A 154 14.59 -9.27 -3.99
C ILE A 154 14.44 -9.04 -5.50
N ALA A 155 14.55 -10.07 -6.34
CA ALA A 155 14.35 -9.94 -7.77
C ALA A 155 12.93 -9.52 -8.14
N ILE A 156 11.90 -10.12 -7.51
CA ILE A 156 10.49 -9.70 -7.66
C ILE A 156 10.35 -8.23 -7.28
N PHE A 157 10.82 -7.84 -6.09
CA PHE A 157 10.71 -6.47 -5.59
C PHE A 157 11.34 -5.44 -6.56
N LEU A 158 12.55 -5.72 -7.07
CA LEU A 158 13.23 -4.81 -8.00
C LEU A 158 12.48 -4.69 -9.34
N LEU A 159 11.88 -5.77 -9.82
CA LEU A 159 11.06 -5.74 -11.04
C LEU A 159 9.77 -4.92 -10.84
N ASP A 160 9.10 -5.12 -9.70
CA ASP A 160 7.89 -4.38 -9.35
C ASP A 160 8.17 -2.88 -9.20
N GLU A 161 9.29 -2.51 -8.54
CA GLU A 161 9.73 -1.12 -8.44
C GLU A 161 10.02 -0.50 -9.81
N SER A 162 10.71 -1.23 -10.68
CA SER A 162 11.01 -0.77 -12.04
C SER A 162 9.72 -0.55 -12.85
N GLN A 163 8.75 -1.44 -12.72
CA GLN A 163 7.47 -1.35 -13.42
C GLN A 163 6.63 -0.18 -12.89
N THR A 164 6.50 -0.07 -11.57
CA THR A 164 5.69 0.96 -10.91
C THR A 164 6.21 2.37 -11.19
N ASN A 165 7.54 2.54 -11.16
CA ASN A 165 8.16 3.84 -11.39
C ASN A 165 8.40 4.13 -12.88
N GLY A 166 8.13 3.20 -13.78
CA GLY A 166 8.40 3.33 -15.22
C GLY A 166 9.89 3.56 -15.54
N SER A 167 10.80 3.10 -14.66
CA SER A 167 12.25 3.35 -14.73
C SER A 167 13.04 2.13 -14.30
N ASP A 168 14.14 1.85 -14.99
CA ASP A 168 15.07 0.80 -14.61
C ASP A 168 16.06 1.23 -13.51
N ILE A 169 16.00 2.50 -13.11
CA ILE A 169 16.77 3.04 -11.99
C ILE A 169 15.88 3.07 -10.75
N ILE A 170 16.24 2.28 -9.75
CA ILE A 170 15.58 2.22 -8.45
C ILE A 170 16.36 3.11 -7.49
N THR A 171 15.70 4.15 -6.98
CA THR A 171 16.34 5.17 -6.11
C THR A 171 16.25 4.83 -4.62
N LEU A 172 15.63 3.69 -4.27
CA LEU A 172 15.53 3.25 -2.88
C LEU A 172 16.89 2.86 -2.32
N THR A 173 17.13 3.24 -1.07
CA THR A 173 18.30 2.80 -0.31
C THR A 173 18.20 1.33 0.09
N HIS A 174 19.33 0.69 0.40
CA HIS A 174 19.32 -0.68 0.92
C HIS A 174 18.48 -0.84 2.19
N GLU A 175 18.43 0.21 3.03
CA GLU A 175 17.60 0.26 4.22
C GLU A 175 16.11 0.26 3.88
N GLN A 176 15.70 1.08 2.91
CA GLN A 176 14.31 1.11 2.47
C GLN A 176 13.88 -0.22 1.87
N ILE A 177 14.73 -0.85 1.03
CA ILE A 177 14.47 -2.19 0.49
C ILE A 177 14.35 -3.22 1.62
N ALA A 178 15.22 -3.13 2.63
CA ALA A 178 15.19 -3.99 3.80
C ALA A 178 13.86 -3.87 4.58
N ARG A 179 13.38 -2.64 4.80
CA ARG A 179 12.08 -2.39 5.44
C ARG A 179 10.93 -2.98 4.63
N HIS A 180 10.93 -2.83 3.31
CA HIS A 180 9.87 -3.39 2.46
C HIS A 180 9.78 -4.90 2.56
N LEU A 181 10.92 -5.58 2.56
CA LEU A 181 10.99 -7.04 2.50
C LEU A 181 11.03 -7.72 3.87
N GLY A 182 11.14 -6.94 4.96
CA GLY A 182 11.32 -7.50 6.31
C GLY A 182 12.64 -8.25 6.48
N ILE A 183 13.71 -7.77 5.84
CA ILE A 183 15.02 -8.43 5.78
C ILE A 183 16.07 -7.49 6.36
N ALA A 184 17.16 -8.02 6.93
CA ALA A 184 18.26 -7.19 7.40
C ALA A 184 18.98 -6.49 6.23
N ARG A 185 19.38 -5.22 6.43
CA ARG A 185 20.07 -4.39 5.43
C ARG A 185 21.33 -5.07 4.88
N GLU A 186 22.06 -5.78 5.73
CA GLU A 186 23.29 -6.49 5.37
C GLU A 186 23.03 -7.60 4.34
N VAL A 187 21.86 -8.27 4.47
CA VAL A 187 21.43 -9.29 3.51
C VAL A 187 21.14 -8.65 2.16
N ILE A 188 20.39 -7.54 2.14
CA ILE A 188 20.15 -6.77 0.92
C ILE A 188 21.46 -6.36 0.25
N SER A 189 22.37 -5.76 1.01
CA SER A 189 23.67 -5.30 0.50
C SER A 189 24.48 -6.43 -0.14
N ARG A 190 24.50 -7.61 0.49
CA ARG A 190 25.19 -8.79 -0.02
C ARG A 190 24.54 -9.31 -1.30
N MET A 191 23.22 -9.39 -1.34
CA MET A 191 22.50 -9.90 -2.51
C MET A 191 22.61 -8.95 -3.71
N LEU A 192 22.52 -7.64 -3.50
CA LEU A 192 22.71 -6.66 -4.58
C LEU A 192 24.14 -6.71 -5.13
N LYS A 193 25.16 -6.93 -4.26
CA LYS A 193 26.54 -7.15 -4.70
C LYS A 193 26.66 -8.41 -5.54
N HIS A 194 25.99 -9.50 -5.17
CA HIS A 194 25.94 -10.75 -5.94
C HIS A 194 25.31 -10.50 -7.32
N PHE A 195 24.14 -9.89 -7.38
CA PHE A 195 23.48 -9.55 -8.65
C PHE A 195 24.33 -8.61 -9.53
N SER A 196 25.11 -7.72 -8.91
CA SER A 196 26.03 -6.86 -9.65
C SER A 196 27.21 -7.65 -10.24
N SER A 197 27.79 -8.58 -9.49
CA SER A 197 28.88 -9.44 -10.00
C SER A 197 28.43 -10.34 -11.15
N ASP A 198 27.14 -10.70 -11.17
CA ASP A 198 26.53 -11.51 -12.23
C ASP A 198 26.09 -10.68 -13.45
N GLY A 199 26.32 -9.36 -13.44
CA GLY A 199 25.97 -8.45 -14.53
C GLY A 199 24.45 -8.24 -14.68
N ILE A 200 23.68 -8.40 -13.59
CA ILE A 200 22.22 -8.25 -13.59
C ILE A 200 21.84 -6.81 -13.32
N LEU A 201 22.60 -6.12 -12.47
CA LEU A 201 22.37 -4.72 -12.07
C LEU A 201 23.69 -4.00 -11.76
N GLU A 202 23.65 -2.70 -11.72
CA GLU A 202 24.73 -1.82 -11.26
C GLU A 202 24.27 -0.99 -10.06
N VAL A 203 25.08 -1.00 -9.00
CA VAL A 203 24.82 -0.19 -7.80
C VAL A 203 25.71 1.05 -7.84
N SER A 204 25.11 2.22 -7.77
CA SER A 204 25.81 3.51 -7.79
C SER A 204 25.21 4.48 -6.78
N ARG A 205 25.81 5.69 -6.67
CA ARG A 205 25.24 6.78 -5.85
C ARG A 205 23.89 7.29 -6.38
N LYS A 206 23.57 7.02 -7.66
CA LYS A 206 22.29 7.42 -8.28
C LYS A 206 21.16 6.42 -8.01
N GLY A 207 21.50 5.25 -7.49
CA GLY A 207 20.57 4.15 -7.24
C GLY A 207 21.06 2.82 -7.82
N ILE A 208 20.12 1.90 -7.97
CA ILE A 208 20.33 0.55 -8.50
C ILE A 208 19.77 0.52 -9.92
N LEU A 209 20.63 0.38 -10.93
CA LEU A 209 20.24 0.26 -12.33
C LEU A 209 20.10 -1.21 -12.69
N ILE A 210 18.94 -1.63 -13.18
CA ILE A 210 18.73 -2.97 -13.73
C ILE A 210 19.31 -3.00 -15.15
N THR A 211 20.40 -3.73 -15.33
CA THR A 211 21.12 -3.85 -16.63
C THR A 211 20.64 -5.05 -17.44
N ASN A 212 20.12 -6.09 -16.77
CA ASN A 212 19.64 -7.31 -17.43
C ASN A 212 18.30 -7.78 -16.84
N LYS A 213 17.21 -7.19 -17.33
CA LYS A 213 15.84 -7.57 -16.92
C LYS A 213 15.51 -9.04 -17.20
N ALA A 214 16.01 -9.60 -18.29
CA ALA A 214 15.72 -11.00 -18.64
C ALA A 214 16.29 -11.96 -17.61
N LYS A 215 17.56 -11.74 -17.20
CA LYS A 215 18.21 -12.54 -16.16
C LYS A 215 17.57 -12.32 -14.78
N LEU A 216 17.18 -11.07 -14.46
CA LEU A 216 16.46 -10.77 -13.20
C LEU A 216 15.09 -11.48 -13.15
N ARG A 217 14.36 -11.51 -14.28
CA ARG A 217 13.09 -12.25 -14.40
C ARG A 217 13.26 -13.75 -14.22
N SER A 218 14.32 -14.36 -14.74
CA SER A 218 14.59 -15.80 -14.56
C SER A 218 14.91 -16.20 -13.11
N ILE A 219 15.30 -15.23 -12.28
CA ILE A 219 15.44 -15.45 -10.83
C ILE A 219 14.09 -15.29 -10.13
N ALA A 220 13.27 -14.33 -10.59
CA ALA A 220 11.98 -14.00 -9.99
C ALA A 220 10.91 -15.07 -10.24
N TYR A 221 10.96 -15.73 -11.39
CA TYR A 221 9.91 -16.67 -11.85
C TYR A 221 10.48 -18.00 -12.27
#